data_3681b0942bc37f67e6f4f13a47666d2c
#
_entry.id   3681b0942bc37f67e6f4f13a47666d2c
#
_cell.length_a   1.000
_cell.length_b   1.000
_cell.length_c   1.000
_cell.angle_alpha   90.00
_cell.angle_beta   90.00
_cell.angle_gamma   90.00
#
_symmetry.space_group_name_H-M   'P 1'
#
loop_
_entity.id
_entity.type
_entity.pdbx_description
1 polymer ?
#
loop_
_entity_poly.entity_id
_entity_poly.type
_entity_poly.pdbx_seq_one_letter_code
_entity_poly.pdbx_strand_id
1 'polypeptide(L)'
;MSREYKDHEVKKPQHSAGERAEGRFPRERRDAAERLPMRERDAEADGIIEGRNAVTEALRAGTPIDKIFIARGETDKTLGHIASTARDAGVVVVEADRRKLDYMSATKAHQGVIALAAVREYASVEDILNIARERGEAPLLVVCDEISDPHNLGAIIRTAECAGAHGVIIPKRRSAGLTSIVGKTSAGAVSYL
;
A
#
# COMPACT_ATOMS: atom_id res chain seq x y z
N MET A 1 -22.49 34.31 -67.38
CA MET A 1 -22.35 32.88 -67.12
C MET A 1 -22.63 32.60 -65.64
N SER A 2 -23.94 32.40 -65.36
CA SER A 2 -24.43 32.15 -64.01
C SER A 2 -24.39 30.62 -63.76
N ARG A 3 -23.74 30.22 -62.67
CA ARG A 3 -23.81 28.82 -62.18
C ARG A 3 -24.82 28.76 -61.03
N GLU A 4 -25.87 28.05 -61.27
CA GLU A 4 -26.89 27.69 -60.28
C GLU A 4 -26.27 26.78 -59.22
N TYR A 5 -26.48 27.14 -57.97
CA TYR A 5 -26.18 26.29 -56.80
C TYR A 5 -27.51 25.54 -56.48
N LYS A 6 -27.49 24.20 -56.60
CA LYS A 6 -28.60 23.34 -56.19
C LYS A 6 -28.53 23.13 -54.69
N ASP A 7 -29.56 23.55 -53.97
CA ASP A 7 -29.81 23.24 -52.57
C ASP A 7 -30.07 21.74 -52.40
N HIS A 8 -29.18 21.06 -51.68
CA HIS A 8 -29.44 19.71 -51.16
C HIS A 8 -30.02 19.81 -49.76
N GLU A 9 -31.31 19.54 -49.67
CA GLU A 9 -32.11 19.42 -48.45
C GLU A 9 -31.63 18.19 -47.66
N VAL A 10 -30.93 18.43 -46.51
CA VAL A 10 -30.48 17.39 -45.59
C VAL A 10 -31.62 17.08 -44.62
N LYS A 11 -32.26 15.92 -44.81
CA LYS A 11 -33.24 15.33 -43.91
C LYS A 11 -32.61 15.05 -42.54
N LYS A 12 -33.12 15.68 -41.49
CA LYS A 12 -32.79 15.37 -40.11
C LYS A 12 -33.36 13.98 -39.74
N PRO A 13 -32.55 13.11 -39.07
CA PRO A 13 -33.06 11.87 -38.53
C PRO A 13 -33.96 12.13 -37.32
N GLN A 14 -35.13 11.51 -37.32
CA GLN A 14 -36.06 11.49 -36.20
C GLN A 14 -35.45 10.70 -35.03
N HIS A 15 -35.27 11.35 -33.87
CA HIS A 15 -34.94 10.68 -32.62
C HIS A 15 -36.17 9.93 -32.10
N SER A 16 -36.17 8.62 -32.23
CA SER A 16 -37.01 7.74 -31.43
C SER A 16 -36.53 7.74 -29.99
N ALA A 17 -37.46 7.97 -29.06
CA ALA A 17 -37.20 7.85 -27.63
C ALA A 17 -36.78 6.40 -27.28
N GLY A 18 -35.50 6.18 -27.10
CA GLY A 18 -34.92 4.95 -26.58
C GLY A 18 -34.78 5.04 -25.08
N GLU A 19 -35.33 4.06 -24.41
CA GLU A 19 -35.31 3.81 -22.99
C GLU A 19 -33.93 4.04 -22.37
N ARG A 20 -33.90 4.77 -21.25
CA ARG A 20 -32.71 4.86 -20.38
C ARG A 20 -32.48 3.50 -19.75
N ALA A 21 -31.54 2.75 -20.33
CA ALA A 21 -30.97 1.60 -19.67
C ALA A 21 -30.14 2.11 -18.47
N GLU A 22 -30.68 1.93 -17.27
CA GLU A 22 -29.91 2.04 -16.04
C GLU A 22 -28.75 1.06 -16.11
N GLY A 23 -27.55 1.60 -16.30
CA GLY A 23 -26.30 0.84 -16.30
C GLY A 23 -26.05 0.24 -14.92
N ARG A 24 -26.64 -0.92 -14.66
CA ARG A 24 -26.22 -1.82 -13.58
C ARG A 24 -24.80 -2.28 -13.91
N PHE A 25 -23.81 -1.64 -13.32
CA PHE A 25 -22.45 -2.18 -13.31
C PHE A 25 -22.48 -3.59 -12.70
N PRO A 26 -21.90 -4.59 -13.38
CA PRO A 26 -21.90 -5.95 -12.87
C PRO A 26 -21.23 -6.01 -11.49
N ARG A 27 -21.92 -6.61 -10.53
CA ARG A 27 -21.41 -6.89 -9.17
C ARG A 27 -20.13 -7.75 -9.16
N GLU A 28 -19.82 -8.41 -10.27
CA GLU A 28 -18.68 -9.34 -10.42
C GLU A 28 -17.30 -8.69 -10.27
N ARG A 29 -17.16 -7.37 -10.45
CA ARG A 29 -15.86 -6.69 -10.25
C ARG A 29 -15.49 -6.43 -8.79
N ARG A 30 -16.44 -6.56 -7.85
CA ARG A 30 -16.15 -6.44 -6.41
C ARG A 30 -15.58 -7.73 -5.80
N ASP A 31 -15.93 -8.88 -6.35
CA ASP A 31 -15.51 -10.17 -5.82
C ASP A 31 -14.12 -10.60 -6.34
N ALA A 32 -13.63 -10.01 -7.41
CA ALA A 32 -12.31 -10.31 -7.97
C ALA A 32 -11.14 -9.74 -7.15
N ALA A 33 -11.37 -8.66 -6.39
CA ALA A 33 -10.36 -8.07 -5.50
C ALA A 33 -10.22 -8.85 -4.17
N GLU A 34 -11.13 -9.80 -3.90
CA GLU A 34 -11.19 -10.55 -2.63
C GLU A 34 -10.48 -11.91 -2.65
N ARG A 35 -9.94 -12.35 -3.79
CA ARG A 35 -9.30 -13.66 -3.91
C ARG A 35 -7.83 -13.53 -4.29
N LEU A 36 -7.02 -13.08 -3.33
CA LEU A 36 -5.57 -13.33 -3.41
C LEU A 36 -5.32 -14.85 -3.41
N PRO A 37 -4.40 -15.36 -4.26
CA PRO A 37 -4.02 -16.78 -4.25
C PRO A 37 -3.51 -17.19 -2.86
N MET A 38 -3.76 -18.44 -2.45
CA MET A 38 -3.41 -18.96 -1.11
C MET A 38 -1.95 -18.66 -0.71
N ARG A 39 -1.00 -18.69 -1.65
CA ARG A 39 0.43 -18.38 -1.41
C ARG A 39 0.70 -16.93 -1.03
N GLU A 40 -0.14 -15.98 -1.48
CA GLU A 40 0.00 -14.56 -1.12
C GLU A 40 -0.59 -14.29 0.27
N ARG A 41 -1.67 -15.01 0.65
CA ARG A 41 -2.23 -14.95 2.01
C ARG A 41 -1.25 -15.44 3.07
N ASP A 42 -0.52 -16.51 2.79
CA ASP A 42 0.50 -17.04 3.70
C ASP A 42 1.66 -16.06 3.84
N ALA A 43 2.03 -15.35 2.78
CA ALA A 43 3.08 -14.35 2.81
C ALA A 43 2.68 -13.05 3.54
N GLU A 44 1.40 -12.65 3.46
CA GLU A 44 0.87 -11.56 4.26
C GLU A 44 0.75 -11.93 5.74
N ALA A 45 0.41 -13.18 6.05
CA ALA A 45 0.34 -13.69 7.42
C ALA A 45 1.68 -13.66 8.16
N ASP A 46 2.79 -13.86 7.47
CA ASP A 46 4.15 -13.87 8.03
C ASP A 46 4.63 -12.53 8.64
N GLY A 47 3.89 -11.45 8.44
CA GLY A 47 4.24 -10.12 8.99
C GLY A 47 3.12 -9.49 9.81
N ILE A 48 2.06 -10.26 10.13
CA ILE A 48 0.90 -9.76 10.87
C ILE A 48 1.07 -9.99 12.37
N ILE A 49 0.95 -8.91 13.14
CA ILE A 49 0.93 -8.94 14.61
C ILE A 49 -0.49 -8.58 15.04
N GLU A 50 -1.20 -9.52 15.67
CA GLU A 50 -2.62 -9.38 16.00
C GLU A 50 -2.86 -9.29 17.52
N GLY A 51 -3.80 -8.41 17.89
CA GLY A 51 -4.25 -8.27 19.27
C GLY A 51 -3.46 -7.28 20.08
N ARG A 52 -4.13 -6.75 21.11
CA ARG A 52 -3.63 -5.61 21.90
C ARG A 52 -2.30 -5.87 22.57
N ASN A 53 -2.16 -7.03 23.22
CA ASN A 53 -0.95 -7.36 23.94
C ASN A 53 0.24 -7.54 22.98
N ALA A 54 0.05 -8.28 21.88
CA ALA A 54 1.10 -8.53 20.92
C ALA A 54 1.59 -7.25 20.25
N VAL A 55 0.67 -6.35 19.86
CA VAL A 55 1.04 -5.05 19.26
C VAL A 55 1.73 -4.14 20.29
N THR A 56 1.28 -4.16 21.56
CA THR A 56 1.93 -3.39 22.62
C THR A 56 3.36 -3.88 22.88
N GLU A 57 3.56 -5.19 22.92
CA GLU A 57 4.90 -5.78 23.12
C GLU A 57 5.81 -5.52 21.91
N ALA A 58 5.28 -5.60 20.68
CA ALA A 58 6.04 -5.27 19.49
C ALA A 58 6.54 -3.82 19.50
N LEU A 59 5.67 -2.87 19.89
CA LEU A 59 6.06 -1.46 20.04
C LEU A 59 7.13 -1.27 21.12
N ARG A 60 6.99 -1.94 22.30
CA ARG A 60 7.97 -1.89 23.38
C ARG A 60 9.31 -2.50 23.02
N ALA A 61 9.29 -3.59 22.28
CA ALA A 61 10.49 -4.29 21.81
C ALA A 61 11.22 -3.54 20.67
N GLY A 62 10.65 -2.45 20.14
CA GLY A 62 11.21 -1.74 19.00
C GLY A 62 11.14 -2.55 17.71
N THR A 63 10.19 -3.50 17.60
CA THR A 63 9.99 -4.26 16.37
C THR A 63 9.67 -3.30 15.22
N PRO A 64 10.36 -3.40 14.07
CA PRO A 64 10.04 -2.58 12.91
C PRO A 64 8.58 -2.79 12.48
N ILE A 65 7.80 -1.73 12.49
CA ILE A 65 6.38 -1.75 12.11
C ILE A 65 6.15 -0.77 10.97
N ASP A 66 5.57 -1.25 9.88
CA ASP A 66 5.20 -0.43 8.73
C ASP A 66 3.98 0.42 9.06
N LYS A 67 2.90 -0.20 9.53
CA LYS A 67 1.67 0.49 9.93
C LYS A 67 0.82 -0.31 10.90
N ILE A 68 -0.02 0.39 11.64
CA ILE A 68 -0.98 -0.20 12.58
C ILE A 68 -2.39 0.15 12.13
N PHE A 69 -3.25 -0.86 12.02
CA PHE A 69 -4.68 -0.70 11.76
C PHE A 69 -5.45 -0.80 13.08
N ILE A 70 -6.32 0.18 13.34
CA ILE A 70 -7.21 0.20 14.51
C ILE A 70 -8.65 0.26 14.03
N ALA A 71 -9.52 -0.53 14.62
CA ALA A 71 -10.93 -0.57 14.28
C ALA A 71 -11.59 0.78 14.60
N ARG A 72 -12.29 1.34 13.61
CA ARG A 72 -13.00 2.61 13.76
C ARG A 72 -14.15 2.48 14.77
N GLY A 73 -14.29 3.51 15.60
CA GLY A 73 -15.40 3.60 16.57
C GLY A 73 -15.18 2.83 17.87
N GLU A 74 -14.07 2.14 18.05
CA GLU A 74 -13.71 1.55 19.33
C GLU A 74 -13.04 2.61 20.23
N THR A 75 -13.71 2.94 21.35
CA THR A 75 -13.25 3.96 22.31
C THR A 75 -12.51 3.35 23.50
N ASP A 76 -11.78 2.27 23.29
CA ASP A 76 -11.03 1.57 24.34
C ASP A 76 -9.73 2.32 24.68
N LYS A 77 -9.47 2.50 25.99
CA LYS A 77 -8.26 3.20 26.49
C LYS A 77 -6.97 2.52 26.01
N THR A 78 -6.95 1.20 25.92
CA THR A 78 -5.78 0.44 25.45
C THR A 78 -5.47 0.74 24.00
N LEU A 79 -6.50 0.78 23.13
CA LEU A 79 -6.32 1.14 21.73
C LEU A 79 -5.86 2.59 21.55
N GLY A 80 -6.39 3.51 22.38
CA GLY A 80 -5.93 4.88 22.41
C GLY A 80 -4.45 5.00 22.82
N HIS A 81 -4.01 4.22 23.81
CA HIS A 81 -2.60 4.17 24.23
C HIS A 81 -1.70 3.59 23.11
N ILE A 82 -2.10 2.48 22.49
CA ILE A 82 -1.37 1.89 21.35
C ILE A 82 -1.23 2.93 20.22
N ALA A 83 -2.33 3.64 19.89
CA ALA A 83 -2.30 4.66 18.84
C ALA A 83 -1.35 5.82 19.16
N SER A 84 -1.30 6.27 20.42
CA SER A 84 -0.39 7.33 20.87
C SER A 84 1.06 6.86 20.78
N THR A 85 1.39 5.73 21.42
CA THR A 85 2.74 5.16 21.41
C THR A 85 3.26 4.91 19.98
N ALA A 86 2.39 4.42 19.11
CA ALA A 86 2.76 4.21 17.71
C ALA A 86 3.09 5.52 16.97
N ARG A 87 2.28 6.58 17.20
CA ARG A 87 2.56 7.90 16.61
C ARG A 87 3.86 8.51 17.13
N ASP A 88 4.11 8.37 18.42
CA ASP A 88 5.34 8.86 19.06
C ASP A 88 6.58 8.14 18.51
N ALA A 89 6.44 6.85 18.17
CA ALA A 89 7.45 6.06 17.45
C ALA A 89 7.50 6.32 15.93
N GLY A 90 6.71 7.26 15.39
CA GLY A 90 6.69 7.58 13.96
C GLY A 90 5.97 6.56 13.07
N VAL A 91 5.29 5.57 13.69
CA VAL A 91 4.54 4.53 12.96
C VAL A 91 3.20 5.08 12.47
N VAL A 92 2.83 4.75 11.25
CA VAL A 92 1.56 5.17 10.66
C VAL A 92 0.40 4.40 11.29
N VAL A 93 -0.56 5.13 11.90
CA VAL A 93 -1.81 4.58 12.42
C VAL A 93 -2.94 4.87 11.45
N VAL A 94 -3.66 3.82 11.05
CA VAL A 94 -4.77 3.86 10.09
C VAL A 94 -6.04 3.37 10.78
N GLU A 95 -7.06 4.22 10.83
CA GLU A 95 -8.40 3.77 11.23
C GLU A 95 -9.05 3.00 10.08
N ALA A 96 -9.53 1.80 10.35
CA ALA A 96 -10.13 0.93 9.37
C ALA A 96 -11.46 0.35 9.88
N ASP A 97 -12.32 -0.05 8.94
CA ASP A 97 -13.53 -0.80 9.27
C ASP A 97 -13.14 -2.15 9.90
N ARG A 98 -13.91 -2.62 10.89
CA ARG A 98 -13.67 -3.91 11.56
C ARG A 98 -13.63 -5.07 10.56
N ARG A 99 -14.44 -5.03 9.51
CA ARG A 99 -14.42 -6.02 8.42
C ARG A 99 -13.06 -6.12 7.73
N LYS A 100 -12.34 -5.00 7.59
CA LYS A 100 -10.99 -5.00 7.03
C LYS A 100 -10.01 -5.72 7.96
N LEU A 101 -10.11 -5.49 9.28
CA LEU A 101 -9.30 -6.22 10.25
C LEU A 101 -9.65 -7.71 10.26
N ASP A 102 -10.95 -8.05 10.22
CA ASP A 102 -11.41 -9.45 10.11
C ASP A 102 -10.85 -10.14 8.85
N TYR A 103 -10.75 -9.42 7.74
CA TYR A 103 -10.19 -9.94 6.50
C TYR A 103 -8.67 -10.17 6.60
N MET A 104 -7.93 -9.22 7.18
CA MET A 104 -6.49 -9.28 7.35
C MET A 104 -6.06 -10.30 8.42
N SER A 105 -6.90 -10.53 9.42
CA SER A 105 -6.59 -11.37 10.59
C SER A 105 -6.46 -12.85 10.21
N ALA A 106 -5.35 -13.48 10.58
CA ALA A 106 -5.13 -14.90 10.43
C ALA A 106 -5.89 -15.70 11.48
N THR A 107 -5.95 -15.22 12.74
CA THR A 107 -6.51 -15.95 13.88
C THR A 107 -7.93 -15.54 14.24
N LYS A 108 -8.45 -14.45 13.65
CA LYS A 108 -9.73 -13.81 14.00
C LYS A 108 -9.79 -13.26 15.44
N ALA A 109 -8.64 -13.17 16.10
CA ALA A 109 -8.52 -12.70 17.48
C ALA A 109 -7.84 -11.32 17.61
N HIS A 110 -7.96 -10.49 16.58
CA HIS A 110 -7.26 -9.20 16.47
C HIS A 110 -7.66 -8.15 17.52
N GLN A 111 -8.75 -8.30 18.26
CA GLN A 111 -9.17 -7.40 19.35
C GLN A 111 -9.22 -5.90 18.97
N GLY A 112 -9.53 -5.58 17.71
CA GLY A 112 -9.61 -4.23 17.20
C GLY A 112 -8.27 -3.61 16.76
N VAL A 113 -7.16 -4.37 16.76
CA VAL A 113 -5.86 -3.87 16.31
C VAL A 113 -5.04 -4.94 15.58
N ILE A 114 -4.40 -4.51 14.50
CA ILE A 114 -3.44 -5.30 13.72
C ILE A 114 -2.26 -4.41 13.36
N ALA A 115 -1.03 -4.87 13.58
CA ALA A 115 0.17 -4.24 13.07
C ALA A 115 0.77 -5.08 11.93
N LEU A 116 1.30 -4.38 10.94
CA LEU A 116 2.13 -4.98 9.89
C LEU A 116 3.59 -4.75 10.22
N ALA A 117 4.33 -5.82 10.46
CA ALA A 117 5.76 -5.74 10.67
C ALA A 117 6.48 -5.36 9.36
N ALA A 118 7.48 -4.50 9.47
CA ALA A 118 8.40 -4.24 8.37
C ALA A 118 9.53 -5.27 8.38
N VAL A 119 9.99 -5.68 7.19
CA VAL A 119 11.12 -6.64 7.07
C VAL A 119 12.46 -6.00 7.43
N ARG A 120 12.49 -4.66 7.51
CA ARG A 120 13.66 -3.87 7.86
C ARG A 120 13.23 -2.53 8.46
N GLU A 121 14.08 -1.92 9.26
CA GLU A 121 13.92 -0.53 9.70
C GLU A 121 14.10 0.43 8.53
N TYR A 122 13.34 1.54 8.58
CA TYR A 122 13.47 2.61 7.61
C TYR A 122 14.67 3.49 7.96
N ALA A 123 15.50 3.77 6.97
CA ALA A 123 16.56 4.75 7.08
C ALA A 123 16.05 6.19 6.84
N SER A 124 16.78 7.17 7.35
CA SER A 124 16.55 8.56 6.96
C SER A 124 17.20 8.88 5.61
N VAL A 125 16.78 9.96 4.96
CA VAL A 125 17.43 10.42 3.71
C VAL A 125 18.90 10.77 3.96
N GLU A 126 19.22 11.30 5.13
CA GLU A 126 20.60 11.64 5.49
C GLU A 126 21.48 10.39 5.63
N ASP A 127 20.95 9.29 6.18
CA ASP A 127 21.68 8.02 6.26
C ASP A 127 22.02 7.50 4.85
N ILE A 128 21.08 7.58 3.91
CA ILE A 128 21.30 7.17 2.51
C ILE A 128 22.38 8.06 1.86
N LEU A 129 22.36 9.37 2.08
CA LEU A 129 23.36 10.28 1.55
C LEU A 129 24.74 10.04 2.16
N ASN A 130 24.82 9.65 3.43
CA ASN A 130 26.07 9.29 4.08
C ASN A 130 26.69 8.04 3.47
N ILE A 131 25.89 7.02 3.10
CA ILE A 131 26.39 5.83 2.38
C ILE A 131 27.10 6.24 1.08
N ALA A 132 26.53 7.15 0.30
CA ALA A 132 27.16 7.64 -0.93
C ALA A 132 28.48 8.38 -0.65
N ARG A 133 28.51 9.22 0.40
CA ARG A 133 29.73 9.94 0.83
C ARG A 133 30.84 8.99 1.26
N GLU A 134 30.50 7.98 2.06
CA GLU A 134 31.46 6.96 2.53
C GLU A 134 32.05 6.13 1.39
N ARG A 135 31.23 5.86 0.35
CA ARG A 135 31.70 5.17 -0.87
C ARG A 135 32.47 6.08 -1.82
N GLY A 136 32.46 7.40 -1.61
CA GLY A 136 33.09 8.36 -2.53
C GLY A 136 32.34 8.47 -3.86
N GLU A 137 31.05 8.15 -3.89
CA GLU A 137 30.22 8.09 -5.09
C GLU A 137 29.21 9.24 -5.14
N ALA A 138 28.77 9.60 -6.35
CA ALA A 138 27.65 10.49 -6.52
C ALA A 138 26.35 9.79 -6.06
N PRO A 139 25.50 10.43 -5.21
CA PRO A 139 24.31 9.76 -4.71
C PRO A 139 23.32 9.45 -5.82
N LEU A 140 22.96 8.17 -5.95
CA LEU A 140 21.88 7.69 -6.80
C LEU A 140 20.71 7.25 -5.93
N LEU A 141 19.59 7.99 -6.01
CA LEU A 141 18.39 7.74 -5.22
C LEU A 141 17.21 7.46 -6.15
N VAL A 142 16.40 6.48 -5.81
CA VAL A 142 15.14 6.19 -6.48
C VAL A 142 14.00 6.71 -5.62
N VAL A 143 13.18 7.61 -6.15
CA VAL A 143 12.01 8.14 -5.46
C VAL A 143 10.77 7.52 -6.06
N CYS A 144 10.02 6.77 -5.25
CA CYS A 144 8.75 6.18 -5.64
C CYS A 144 7.60 7.06 -5.13
N ASP A 145 6.67 7.42 -6.01
CA ASP A 145 5.46 8.13 -5.63
C ASP A 145 4.23 7.25 -5.81
N GLU A 146 3.45 7.08 -4.73
CA GLU A 146 2.18 6.34 -4.70
C GLU A 146 2.23 4.89 -5.25
N ILE A 147 3.37 4.20 -5.17
CA ILE A 147 3.47 2.79 -5.54
C ILE A 147 2.72 1.96 -4.48
N SER A 148 1.49 1.55 -4.78
CA SER A 148 0.61 0.86 -3.83
C SER A 148 0.71 -0.67 -3.88
N ASP A 149 1.22 -1.23 -4.98
CA ASP A 149 1.40 -2.67 -5.16
C ASP A 149 2.78 -3.10 -4.60
N PRO A 150 2.83 -4.00 -3.60
CA PRO A 150 4.07 -4.49 -3.02
C PRO A 150 4.94 -5.28 -4.00
N HIS A 151 4.36 -5.94 -5.00
CA HIS A 151 5.14 -6.64 -6.03
C HIS A 151 5.91 -5.65 -6.91
N ASN A 152 5.27 -4.55 -7.30
CA ASN A 152 5.92 -3.48 -8.06
C ASN A 152 7.02 -2.82 -7.23
N LEU A 153 6.77 -2.52 -5.96
CA LEU A 153 7.79 -1.96 -5.07
C LEU A 153 9.00 -2.90 -4.95
N GLY A 154 8.77 -4.19 -4.74
CA GLY A 154 9.85 -5.18 -4.66
C GLY A 154 10.67 -5.28 -5.95
N ALA A 155 10.02 -5.21 -7.12
CA ALA A 155 10.71 -5.20 -8.41
C ALA A 155 11.57 -3.94 -8.60
N ILE A 156 11.06 -2.77 -8.17
CA ILE A 156 11.80 -1.49 -8.21
C ILE A 156 13.02 -1.57 -7.30
N ILE A 157 12.88 -2.04 -6.06
CA ILE A 157 13.97 -2.19 -5.10
C ILE A 157 15.07 -3.10 -5.67
N ARG A 158 14.69 -4.25 -6.24
CA ARG A 158 15.65 -5.16 -6.88
C ARG A 158 16.41 -4.49 -8.03
N THR A 159 15.70 -3.73 -8.87
CA THR A 159 16.31 -3.01 -9.99
C THR A 159 17.23 -1.89 -9.50
N ALA A 160 16.80 -1.15 -8.48
CA ALA A 160 17.60 -0.07 -7.88
C ALA A 160 18.91 -0.60 -7.30
N GLU A 161 18.87 -1.72 -6.58
CA GLU A 161 20.05 -2.38 -6.04
C GLU A 161 21.02 -2.80 -7.16
N CYS A 162 20.53 -3.49 -8.19
CA CYS A 162 21.33 -3.88 -9.34
C CYS A 162 21.92 -2.68 -10.12
N ALA A 163 21.28 -1.52 -10.07
CA ALA A 163 21.78 -0.29 -10.68
C ALA A 163 22.77 0.47 -9.80
N GLY A 164 23.09 -0.02 -8.59
CA GLY A 164 23.97 0.63 -7.63
C GLY A 164 23.35 1.84 -6.96
N ALA A 165 22.03 1.89 -6.81
CA ALA A 165 21.38 2.94 -6.03
C ALA A 165 21.77 2.85 -4.56
N HIS A 166 21.84 4.00 -3.89
CA HIS A 166 22.18 4.11 -2.46
C HIS A 166 20.94 4.00 -1.57
N GLY A 167 19.74 4.14 -2.15
CA GLY A 167 18.48 3.95 -1.45
C GLY A 167 17.27 4.20 -2.31
N VAL A 168 16.13 3.73 -1.78
CA VAL A 168 14.79 3.93 -2.36
C VAL A 168 13.94 4.70 -1.37
N ILE A 169 13.39 5.83 -1.79
CA ILE A 169 12.54 6.68 -0.97
C ILE A 169 11.08 6.37 -1.31
N ILE A 170 10.30 6.04 -0.29
CA ILE A 170 8.85 5.79 -0.41
C ILE A 170 8.06 6.69 0.52
N PRO A 171 6.85 7.14 0.13
CA PRO A 171 5.99 7.91 1.02
C PRO A 171 5.52 7.06 2.21
N LYS A 172 5.43 7.65 3.40
CA LYS A 172 4.86 6.98 4.59
C LYS A 172 3.38 6.61 4.44
N ARG A 173 2.67 7.29 3.54
CA ARG A 173 1.23 7.09 3.30
C ARG A 173 0.97 6.88 1.82
N ARG A 174 -0.13 6.20 1.48
CA ARG A 174 -0.56 5.89 0.11
C ARG A 174 0.50 5.14 -0.71
N SER A 175 1.30 4.34 -0.04
CA SER A 175 2.33 3.51 -0.68
C SER A 175 2.36 2.14 -0.03
N ALA A 176 2.85 1.14 -0.75
CA ALA A 176 3.27 -0.12 -0.16
C ALA A 176 4.43 0.14 0.80
N GLY A 177 4.45 -0.58 1.92
CA GLY A 177 5.54 -0.55 2.89
C GLY A 177 6.46 -1.75 2.73
N LEU A 178 7.50 -1.83 3.56
CA LEU A 178 8.49 -2.92 3.55
C LEU A 178 7.93 -4.21 4.19
N THR A 179 6.86 -4.74 3.63
CA THR A 179 6.22 -5.98 4.08
C THR A 179 7.00 -7.22 3.67
N SER A 180 6.62 -8.39 4.21
CA SER A 180 7.19 -9.70 3.82
C SER A 180 7.07 -9.99 2.32
N ILE A 181 6.01 -9.49 1.66
CA ILE A 181 5.84 -9.60 0.20
C ILE A 181 6.95 -8.83 -0.52
N VAL A 182 7.22 -7.59 -0.10
CA VAL A 182 8.31 -6.78 -0.67
C VAL A 182 9.66 -7.46 -0.46
N GLY A 183 9.91 -8.02 0.73
CA GLY A 183 11.11 -8.82 1.00
C GLY A 183 11.29 -9.98 0.02
N LYS A 184 10.22 -10.74 -0.23
CA LYS A 184 10.22 -11.87 -1.18
C LYS A 184 10.38 -11.41 -2.64
N THR A 185 9.64 -10.39 -3.08
CA THR A 185 9.63 -9.93 -4.48
C THR A 185 10.88 -9.15 -4.87
N SER A 186 11.54 -8.51 -3.89
CA SER A 186 12.85 -7.92 -4.10
C SER A 186 13.99 -8.95 -4.16
N ALA A 187 13.70 -10.23 -3.96
CA ALA A 187 14.72 -11.30 -3.88
C ALA A 187 15.81 -11.00 -2.84
N GLY A 188 15.45 -10.36 -1.74
CA GLY A 188 16.36 -9.98 -0.66
C GLY A 188 17.11 -8.66 -0.86
N ALA A 189 16.98 -7.99 -2.01
CA ALA A 189 17.63 -6.71 -2.28
C ALA A 189 17.32 -5.63 -1.25
N VAL A 190 16.14 -5.68 -0.63
CA VAL A 190 15.74 -4.78 0.46
C VAL A 190 16.71 -4.77 1.65
N SER A 191 17.53 -5.80 1.81
CA SER A 191 18.52 -5.89 2.90
C SER A 191 19.83 -5.14 2.60
N TYR A 192 20.03 -4.69 1.38
CA TYR A 192 21.25 -4.04 0.92
C TYR A 192 21.10 -2.55 0.60
N LEU A 193 19.84 -2.11 0.43
CA LEU A 193 19.47 -0.72 0.12
C LEU A 193 19.03 0.05 1.36
#